data_af48cd6bc76af8fce7f5a2f511f726c4
#
_entry.id   af48cd6bc76af8fce7f5a2f511f726c4
#
_cell.length_a   1.000
_cell.length_b   1.000
_cell.length_c   1.000
_cell.angle_alpha   90.00
_cell.angle_beta   90.00
_cell.angle_gamma   90.00
#
_symmetry.space_group_name_H-M   'P 1'
#
loop_
_entity.id
_entity.type
_entity.pdbx_description
1 polymer ?
#
loop_
_entity_poly.entity_id
_entity_poly.type
_entity_poly.pdbx_seq_one_letter_code
_entity_poly.pdbx_strand_id
1 'polypeptide(L)'
;MNRVLEPEVMADPRQALAYARANFGDVNQRFVDGLLSRYPELARARVIDLGCGSADIPLRLAAALPDAQVVAIDASLAMLAHGQETTRGRRLRVGLVGARLPWLPFADRGFDAVISNSLLHHLAQPAVLWSDVRRLLDSGGVVHVMDLFRPGSVDEAHAVVEAAAGDEDAILKDDFFNSLLAAFTPDEVREQLATAGLGHLECVVISERHVLVTGRR
;
A
#
# COMPACT_ATOMS: atom_id res chain seq x y z
N MET A 1 2.34 -9.26 21.06
CA MET A 1 2.16 -7.94 21.72
C MET A 1 0.87 -7.28 21.24
N ASN A 2 0.33 -6.29 21.99
CA ASN A 2 -0.87 -5.57 21.56
C ASN A 2 -0.53 -4.58 20.43
N ARG A 3 -1.50 -4.36 19.53
CA ARG A 3 -1.40 -3.36 18.49
C ARG A 3 -1.44 -1.95 19.11
N VAL A 4 -0.57 -1.06 18.61
CA VAL A 4 -0.55 0.36 19.01
C VAL A 4 -0.84 1.18 17.75
N LEU A 5 -1.94 1.93 17.75
CA LEU A 5 -2.33 2.75 16.60
C LEU A 5 -1.36 3.92 16.40
N GLU A 6 -1.10 4.22 15.16
CA GLU A 6 -0.41 5.45 14.74
C GLU A 6 -1.38 6.39 13.99
N PRO A 7 -1.00 7.67 13.74
CA PRO A 7 -1.83 8.58 12.95
C PRO A 7 -2.10 8.03 11.55
N GLU A 8 -3.38 8.05 11.12
CA GLU A 8 -3.79 7.55 9.80
C GLU A 8 -3.22 8.34 8.61
N VAL A 9 -2.83 9.58 8.83
CA VAL A 9 -2.38 10.47 7.76
C VAL A 9 -1.05 11.10 8.13
N MET A 10 -0.06 10.93 7.25
CA MET A 10 1.22 11.62 7.35
C MET A 10 1.03 13.11 7.03
N ALA A 11 0.70 13.90 8.06
CA ALA A 11 0.36 15.31 7.92
C ALA A 11 1.55 16.26 8.16
N ASP A 12 2.61 15.82 8.85
CA ASP A 12 3.82 16.64 9.06
C ASP A 12 4.64 16.70 7.75
N PRO A 13 4.85 17.91 7.19
CA PRO A 13 5.63 18.05 5.94
C PRO A 13 7.08 17.55 6.05
N ARG A 14 7.68 17.56 7.25
CA ARG A 14 9.04 17.06 7.46
C ARG A 14 9.08 15.54 7.39
N GLN A 15 8.10 14.88 7.98
CA GLN A 15 7.92 13.43 7.94
C GLN A 15 7.62 12.99 6.50
N ALA A 16 6.68 13.67 5.81
CA ALA A 16 6.38 13.40 4.40
C ALA A 16 7.62 13.57 3.50
N LEU A 17 8.45 14.59 3.76
CA LEU A 17 9.68 14.82 3.02
C LEU A 17 10.74 13.73 3.29
N ALA A 18 10.91 13.32 4.55
CA ALA A 18 11.83 12.25 4.93
C ALA A 18 11.41 10.93 4.25
N TYR A 19 10.12 10.59 4.33
CA TYR A 19 9.56 9.41 3.67
C TYR A 19 9.72 9.46 2.14
N ALA A 20 9.45 10.60 1.50
CA ALA A 20 9.59 10.75 0.06
C ALA A 20 11.06 10.65 -0.43
N ARG A 21 12.04 10.91 0.45
CA ARG A 21 13.48 10.78 0.17
C ARG A 21 14.07 9.43 0.52
N ALA A 22 13.38 8.66 1.35
CA ALA A 22 13.83 7.34 1.74
C ALA A 22 13.92 6.39 0.53
N ASN A 23 14.90 5.51 0.56
CA ASN A 23 15.13 4.58 -0.56
C ASN A 23 14.25 3.32 -0.44
N PHE A 24 13.00 3.43 -0.84
CA PHE A 24 12.09 2.28 -0.96
C PHE A 24 12.14 1.62 -2.35
N GLY A 25 13.08 2.02 -3.20
CA GLY A 25 13.11 1.63 -4.62
C GLY A 25 13.05 0.13 -4.86
N ASP A 26 13.83 -0.64 -4.11
CA ASP A 26 13.89 -2.11 -4.28
C ASP A 26 12.63 -2.81 -3.78
N VAL A 27 12.03 -2.34 -2.69
CA VAL A 27 10.79 -2.92 -2.14
C VAL A 27 9.63 -2.63 -3.09
N ASN A 28 9.51 -1.39 -3.54
CA ASN A 28 8.46 -0.95 -4.45
C ASN A 28 8.59 -1.64 -5.83
N GLN A 29 9.83 -1.85 -6.31
CA GLN A 29 10.05 -2.60 -7.55
C GLN A 29 9.63 -4.06 -7.40
N ARG A 30 10.01 -4.72 -6.31
CA ARG A 30 9.58 -6.11 -6.04
C ARG A 30 8.07 -6.24 -5.93
N PHE A 31 7.38 -5.24 -5.36
CA PHE A 31 5.91 -5.20 -5.32
C PHE A 31 5.32 -5.19 -6.73
N VAL A 32 5.82 -4.31 -7.60
CA VAL A 32 5.36 -4.22 -9.00
C VAL A 32 5.70 -5.49 -9.78
N ASP A 33 6.91 -6.01 -9.66
CA ASP A 33 7.35 -7.25 -10.33
C ASP A 33 6.51 -8.45 -9.88
N GLY A 34 6.21 -8.53 -8.58
CA GLY A 34 5.35 -9.56 -8.00
C GLY A 34 3.92 -9.51 -8.54
N LEU A 35 3.34 -8.30 -8.67
CA LEU A 35 2.03 -8.10 -9.30
C LEU A 35 2.04 -8.56 -10.77
N LEU A 36 2.99 -8.06 -11.57
CA LEU A 36 3.03 -8.32 -13.01
C LEU A 36 3.38 -9.77 -13.35
N SER A 37 4.21 -10.42 -12.53
CA SER A 37 4.52 -11.84 -12.68
C SER A 37 3.30 -12.73 -12.42
N ARG A 38 2.44 -12.36 -11.47
CA ARG A 38 1.22 -13.12 -11.15
C ARG A 38 0.06 -12.83 -12.11
N TYR A 39 0.00 -11.61 -12.66
CA TYR A 39 -1.13 -11.09 -13.43
C TYR A 39 -0.66 -10.35 -14.71
N PRO A 40 -0.03 -11.06 -15.66
CA PRO A 40 0.49 -10.45 -16.88
C PRO A 40 -0.59 -9.86 -17.80
N GLU A 41 -1.86 -10.22 -17.61
CA GLU A 41 -3.00 -9.69 -18.36
C GLU A 41 -3.37 -8.25 -18.00
N LEU A 42 -2.77 -7.66 -16.97
CA LEU A 42 -3.05 -6.26 -16.56
C LEU A 42 -2.53 -5.19 -17.54
N ALA A 43 -1.97 -5.57 -18.69
CA ALA A 43 -1.36 -4.68 -19.66
C ALA A 43 -2.23 -3.50 -20.12
N ARG A 44 -3.56 -3.64 -20.06
CA ARG A 44 -4.54 -2.58 -20.42
C ARG A 44 -5.56 -2.32 -19.31
N ALA A 45 -5.25 -2.73 -18.10
CA ALA A 45 -6.15 -2.66 -16.96
C ALA A 45 -6.37 -1.22 -16.47
N ARG A 46 -7.49 -1.02 -15.82
CA ARG A 46 -7.75 0.12 -14.93
C ARG A 46 -7.32 -0.30 -13.53
N VAL A 47 -6.24 0.26 -13.06
CA VAL A 47 -5.65 -0.05 -11.74
C VAL A 47 -5.88 1.12 -10.80
N ILE A 48 -6.30 0.85 -9.57
CA ILE A 48 -6.32 1.84 -8.50
C ILE A 48 -5.34 1.44 -7.40
N ASP A 49 -4.50 2.40 -7.00
CA ASP A 49 -3.60 2.29 -5.85
C ASP A 49 -4.17 3.07 -4.67
N LEU A 50 -4.42 2.37 -3.58
CA LEU A 50 -4.99 2.90 -2.34
C LEU A 50 -3.86 3.23 -1.37
N GLY A 51 -3.69 4.51 -1.01
CA GLY A 51 -2.59 4.99 -0.17
C GLY A 51 -1.27 5.06 -0.94
N CYS A 52 -1.27 5.75 -2.08
CA CYS A 52 -0.14 5.77 -3.00
C CYS A 52 1.09 6.57 -2.52
N GLY A 53 0.96 7.32 -1.42
CA GLY A 53 2.01 8.18 -0.92
C GLY A 53 2.53 9.16 -1.98
N SER A 54 3.84 9.18 -2.19
CA SER A 54 4.51 9.98 -3.23
C SER A 54 4.41 9.40 -4.65
N ALA A 55 3.55 8.40 -4.86
CA ALA A 55 3.23 7.78 -6.14
C ALA A 55 4.37 6.99 -6.82
N ASP A 56 5.37 6.51 -6.10
CA ASP A 56 6.47 5.74 -6.71
C ASP A 56 5.96 4.43 -7.34
N ILE A 57 5.13 3.65 -6.63
CA ILE A 57 4.53 2.41 -7.17
C ILE A 57 3.65 2.68 -8.40
N PRO A 58 2.69 3.64 -8.39
CA PRO A 58 1.92 4.00 -9.58
C PRO A 58 2.76 4.39 -10.78
N LEU A 59 3.85 5.12 -10.56
CA LEU A 59 4.76 5.53 -11.64
C LEU A 59 5.52 4.35 -12.24
N ARG A 60 6.03 3.43 -11.40
CA ARG A 60 6.68 2.19 -11.86
C ARG A 60 5.71 1.33 -12.65
N LEU A 61 4.49 1.18 -12.13
CA LEU A 61 3.44 0.40 -12.79
C LEU A 61 3.07 0.98 -14.15
N ALA A 62 2.84 2.31 -14.23
CA ALA A 62 2.52 2.97 -15.49
C ALA A 62 3.68 2.95 -16.50
N ALA A 63 4.93 2.91 -16.03
CA ALA A 63 6.09 2.73 -16.89
C ALA A 63 6.19 1.31 -17.45
N ALA A 64 5.85 0.30 -16.63
CA ALA A 64 5.84 -1.10 -17.04
C ALA A 64 4.63 -1.46 -17.92
N LEU A 65 3.49 -0.77 -17.73
CA LEU A 65 2.22 -1.00 -18.42
C LEU A 65 1.74 0.30 -19.13
N PRO A 66 2.32 0.69 -20.26
CA PRO A 66 2.05 1.99 -20.89
C PRO A 66 0.61 2.14 -21.39
N ASP A 67 -0.12 1.05 -21.61
CA ASP A 67 -1.51 1.06 -22.04
C ASP A 67 -2.51 0.99 -20.88
N ALA A 68 -2.06 0.68 -19.64
CA ALA A 68 -2.90 0.69 -18.46
C ALA A 68 -3.27 2.12 -18.03
N GLN A 69 -4.39 2.24 -17.32
CA GLN A 69 -4.80 3.47 -16.66
C GLN A 69 -4.62 3.30 -15.15
N VAL A 70 -3.72 4.07 -14.56
CA VAL A 70 -3.43 4.00 -13.13
C VAL A 70 -4.05 5.21 -12.42
N VAL A 71 -4.92 4.96 -11.47
CA VAL A 71 -5.42 5.98 -10.52
C VAL A 71 -4.73 5.74 -9.19
N ALA A 72 -4.16 6.78 -8.62
CA ALA A 72 -3.42 6.73 -7.38
C ALA A 72 -4.04 7.68 -6.38
N ILE A 73 -4.47 7.17 -5.22
CA ILE A 73 -5.12 7.98 -4.20
C ILE A 73 -4.32 8.03 -2.91
N ASP A 74 -4.32 9.19 -2.27
CA ASP A 74 -3.79 9.36 -0.94
C ASP A 74 -4.60 10.43 -0.18
N ALA A 75 -4.67 10.31 1.15
CA ALA A 75 -5.28 11.30 2.01
C ALA A 75 -4.35 12.48 2.32
N SER A 76 -3.04 12.29 2.21
CA SER A 76 -2.02 13.31 2.43
C SER A 76 -1.78 14.13 1.17
N LEU A 77 -2.25 15.38 1.17
CA LEU A 77 -1.96 16.32 0.07
C LEU A 77 -0.47 16.65 -0.04
N ALA A 78 0.29 16.56 1.07
CA ALA A 78 1.73 16.75 1.06
C ALA A 78 2.43 15.64 0.26
N MET A 79 2.04 14.38 0.47
CA MET A 79 2.55 13.25 -0.29
C MET A 79 2.19 13.35 -1.78
N LEU A 80 0.95 13.69 -2.09
CA LEU A 80 0.50 13.88 -3.48
C LEU A 80 1.23 15.02 -4.19
N ALA A 81 1.59 16.09 -3.47
CA ALA A 81 2.39 17.18 -4.05
C ALA A 81 3.77 16.69 -4.52
N HIS A 82 4.45 15.85 -3.71
CA HIS A 82 5.69 15.20 -4.13
C HIS A 82 5.49 14.28 -5.33
N GLY A 83 4.43 13.47 -5.33
CA GLY A 83 4.05 12.63 -6.47
C GLY A 83 3.80 13.45 -7.74
N GLN A 84 3.13 14.60 -7.63
CA GLN A 84 2.88 15.50 -8.75
C GLN A 84 4.17 16.09 -9.33
N GLU A 85 5.13 16.46 -8.49
CA GLU A 85 6.45 16.91 -8.95
C GLU A 85 7.18 15.82 -9.73
N THR A 86 7.14 14.58 -9.23
CA THR A 86 7.77 13.41 -9.86
C THR A 86 7.11 13.04 -11.19
N THR A 87 5.80 13.24 -11.33
CA THR A 87 5.05 12.97 -12.58
C THR A 87 5.23 14.06 -13.61
N ARG A 88 5.66 15.27 -13.22
CA ARG A 88 5.77 16.43 -14.12
C ARG A 88 6.71 16.13 -15.30
N GLY A 89 6.20 16.34 -16.50
CA GLY A 89 6.93 16.11 -17.76
C GLY A 89 7.04 14.64 -18.19
N ARG A 90 6.54 13.69 -17.42
CA ARG A 90 6.46 12.28 -17.80
C ARG A 90 5.16 12.01 -18.55
N ARG A 91 5.23 11.31 -19.69
CA ARG A 91 4.04 10.89 -20.46
C ARG A 91 3.51 9.56 -19.93
N LEU A 92 3.15 9.52 -18.64
CA LEU A 92 2.59 8.35 -17.98
C LEU A 92 1.09 8.56 -17.72
N ARG A 93 0.31 7.49 -17.82
CA ARG A 93 -1.14 7.51 -17.56
C ARG A 93 -1.44 7.27 -16.09
N VAL A 94 -1.01 8.21 -15.24
CA VAL A 94 -1.27 8.20 -13.79
C VAL A 94 -2.12 9.41 -13.42
N GLY A 95 -3.28 9.16 -12.82
CA GLY A 95 -4.13 10.20 -12.23
C GLY A 95 -3.94 10.22 -10.70
N LEU A 96 -3.50 11.35 -10.14
CA LEU A 96 -3.38 11.55 -8.69
C LEU A 96 -4.66 12.16 -8.14
N VAL A 97 -5.22 11.57 -7.07
CA VAL A 97 -6.50 12.01 -6.46
C VAL A 97 -6.35 12.09 -4.95
N GLY A 98 -6.63 13.27 -4.40
CA GLY A 98 -6.74 13.47 -2.95
C GLY A 98 -8.08 12.90 -2.46
N ALA A 99 -8.04 11.75 -1.78
CA ALA A 99 -9.22 11.10 -1.24
C ALA A 99 -8.86 10.21 -0.04
N ARG A 100 -9.85 9.94 0.81
CA ARG A 100 -9.70 9.11 2.01
C ARG A 100 -10.75 8.00 2.03
N LEU A 101 -10.34 6.80 2.45
CA LEU A 101 -11.28 5.71 2.71
C LEU A 101 -12.19 6.05 3.90
N PRO A 102 -13.46 5.65 3.87
CA PRO A 102 -14.15 4.93 2.80
C PRO A 102 -14.82 5.83 1.73
N TRP A 103 -14.56 7.12 1.69
CA TRP A 103 -15.28 8.10 0.83
C TRP A 103 -14.57 8.31 -0.50
N LEU A 104 -14.32 7.22 -1.25
CA LEU A 104 -13.68 7.31 -2.55
C LEU A 104 -14.68 7.70 -3.64
N PRO A 105 -14.38 8.72 -4.49
CA PRO A 105 -15.29 9.26 -5.48
C PRO A 105 -15.33 8.43 -6.78
N PHE A 106 -15.37 7.12 -6.65
CA PHE A 106 -15.37 6.20 -7.79
C PHE A 106 -16.60 5.29 -7.78
N ALA A 107 -17.10 4.99 -8.96
CA ALA A 107 -18.19 4.04 -9.15
C ALA A 107 -17.77 2.62 -8.71
N ASP A 108 -18.75 1.84 -8.30
CA ASP A 108 -18.56 0.42 -8.03
C ASP A 108 -18.13 -0.31 -9.31
N ARG A 109 -17.27 -1.32 -9.14
CA ARG A 109 -16.76 -2.14 -10.24
C ARG A 109 -16.08 -1.34 -11.35
N GLY A 110 -15.41 -0.25 -10.95
CA GLY A 110 -14.71 0.65 -11.86
C GLY A 110 -13.30 0.21 -12.25
N PHE A 111 -12.75 -0.83 -11.58
CA PHE A 111 -11.34 -1.20 -11.72
C PHE A 111 -11.15 -2.70 -11.93
N ASP A 112 -10.14 -3.03 -12.73
CA ASP A 112 -9.72 -4.40 -13.02
C ASP A 112 -8.72 -4.89 -11.97
N ALA A 113 -8.02 -3.98 -11.29
CA ALA A 113 -7.14 -4.28 -10.16
C ALA A 113 -7.21 -3.20 -9.08
N VAL A 114 -7.18 -3.64 -7.81
CA VAL A 114 -6.93 -2.78 -6.64
C VAL A 114 -5.62 -3.22 -6.02
N ILE A 115 -4.71 -2.27 -5.89
CA ILE A 115 -3.43 -2.46 -5.23
C ILE A 115 -3.32 -1.54 -4.02
N SER A 116 -2.48 -1.91 -3.06
CA SER A 116 -2.11 -1.07 -1.93
C SER A 116 -0.81 -1.56 -1.33
N ASN A 117 0.04 -0.66 -0.89
CA ASN A 117 1.26 -0.99 -0.18
C ASN A 117 1.41 -0.09 1.03
N SER A 118 1.62 -0.68 2.20
CA SER A 118 1.87 0.04 3.46
C SER A 118 0.76 1.04 3.83
N LEU A 119 -0.52 0.65 3.70
CA LEU A 119 -1.68 1.44 4.10
C LEU A 119 -2.47 0.81 5.24
N LEU A 120 -2.62 -0.52 5.24
CA LEU A 120 -3.54 -1.24 6.14
C LEU A 120 -3.21 -0.97 7.61
N HIS A 121 -1.92 -0.90 7.96
CA HIS A 121 -1.49 -0.65 9.34
C HIS A 121 -1.87 0.74 9.86
N HIS A 122 -2.03 1.75 9.00
CA HIS A 122 -2.51 3.08 9.39
C HIS A 122 -3.99 3.11 9.74
N LEU A 123 -4.79 2.14 9.28
CA LEU A 123 -6.23 2.18 9.44
C LEU A 123 -6.67 1.70 10.83
N ALA A 124 -7.32 2.59 11.59
CA ALA A 124 -7.93 2.23 12.87
C ALA A 124 -9.04 1.17 12.68
N GLN A 125 -9.77 1.24 11.56
CA GLN A 125 -10.82 0.31 11.17
C GLN A 125 -10.47 -0.34 9.82
N PRO A 126 -9.75 -1.48 9.80
CA PRO A 126 -9.27 -2.10 8.56
C PRO A 126 -10.41 -2.56 7.63
N ALA A 127 -11.61 -2.77 8.15
CA ALA A 127 -12.78 -3.12 7.36
C ALA A 127 -13.09 -2.12 6.24
N VAL A 128 -12.70 -0.85 6.38
CA VAL A 128 -12.91 0.17 5.33
C VAL A 128 -12.10 -0.13 4.08
N LEU A 129 -10.87 -0.63 4.23
CA LEU A 129 -10.05 -1.06 3.08
C LEU A 129 -10.70 -2.21 2.33
N TRP A 130 -11.07 -3.27 3.04
CA TRP A 130 -11.64 -4.47 2.42
C TRP A 130 -13.02 -4.22 1.81
N SER A 131 -13.80 -3.30 2.40
CA SER A 131 -15.06 -2.84 1.81
C SER A 131 -14.84 -2.13 0.48
N ASP A 132 -13.89 -1.20 0.41
CA ASP A 132 -13.57 -0.49 -0.83
C ASP A 132 -12.91 -1.40 -1.87
N VAL A 133 -12.04 -2.33 -1.48
CA VAL A 133 -11.51 -3.38 -2.37
C VAL A 133 -12.66 -4.13 -3.04
N ARG A 134 -13.64 -4.59 -2.28
CA ARG A 134 -14.81 -5.29 -2.83
C ARG A 134 -15.66 -4.41 -3.73
N ARG A 135 -15.89 -3.18 -3.33
CA ARG A 135 -16.75 -2.24 -4.06
C ARG A 135 -16.15 -1.84 -5.40
N LEU A 136 -14.87 -1.50 -5.39
CA LEU A 136 -14.18 -0.93 -6.55
C LEU A 136 -13.85 -1.94 -7.63
N LEU A 137 -13.59 -3.20 -7.25
CA LEU A 137 -13.22 -4.25 -8.20
C LEU A 137 -14.39 -4.75 -9.02
N ASP A 138 -14.15 -4.93 -10.30
CA ASP A 138 -15.02 -5.71 -11.17
C ASP A 138 -14.99 -7.21 -10.81
N SER A 139 -15.91 -7.98 -11.36
CA SER A 139 -15.94 -9.43 -11.16
C SER A 139 -14.67 -10.08 -11.70
N GLY A 140 -13.98 -10.87 -10.89
CA GLY A 140 -12.70 -11.48 -11.24
C GLY A 140 -11.51 -10.51 -11.22
N GLY A 141 -11.71 -9.26 -10.78
CA GLY A 141 -10.63 -8.27 -10.65
C GLY A 141 -9.58 -8.67 -9.62
N VAL A 142 -8.37 -8.17 -9.80
CA VAL A 142 -7.18 -8.53 -9.04
C VAL A 142 -7.06 -7.72 -7.75
N VAL A 143 -6.78 -8.39 -6.65
CA VAL A 143 -6.34 -7.80 -5.37
C VAL A 143 -4.85 -8.05 -5.20
N HIS A 144 -4.09 -6.99 -4.86
CA HIS A 144 -2.68 -7.12 -4.52
C HIS A 144 -2.32 -6.09 -3.45
N VAL A 145 -2.40 -6.50 -2.19
CA VAL A 145 -2.18 -5.66 -1.01
C VAL A 145 -1.01 -6.20 -0.22
N MET A 146 0.06 -5.43 -0.11
CA MET A 146 1.21 -5.73 0.73
C MET A 146 1.23 -4.78 1.91
N ASP A 147 1.55 -5.31 3.07
CA ASP A 147 1.72 -4.47 4.27
C ASP A 147 2.76 -5.06 5.22
N LEU A 148 3.18 -4.26 6.19
CA LEU A 148 3.95 -4.75 7.32
C LEU A 148 3.11 -5.72 8.14
N PHE A 149 3.75 -6.64 8.86
CA PHE A 149 3.07 -7.38 9.91
C PHE A 149 3.73 -7.13 11.27
N ARG A 150 2.90 -7.18 12.32
CA ARG A 150 3.34 -6.93 13.69
C ARG A 150 4.20 -8.09 14.19
N PRO A 151 5.46 -7.82 14.65
CA PRO A 151 6.31 -8.80 15.30
C PRO A 151 5.72 -9.33 16.62
N GLY A 152 6.25 -10.42 17.13
CA GLY A 152 5.80 -11.05 18.37
C GLY A 152 6.16 -10.24 19.61
N SER A 153 7.24 -9.46 19.57
CA SER A 153 7.75 -8.66 20.69
C SER A 153 8.29 -7.31 20.24
N VAL A 154 8.48 -6.40 21.20
CA VAL A 154 9.13 -5.10 21.00
C VAL A 154 10.59 -5.28 20.59
N ASP A 155 11.29 -6.25 21.16
CA ASP A 155 12.69 -6.54 20.84
C ASP A 155 12.83 -7.02 19.39
N GLU A 156 11.89 -7.85 18.91
CA GLU A 156 11.84 -8.24 17.50
C GLU A 156 11.56 -7.05 16.58
N ALA A 157 10.67 -6.12 16.99
CA ALA A 157 10.41 -4.90 16.22
C ALA A 157 11.68 -4.04 16.09
N HIS A 158 12.43 -3.85 17.18
CA HIS A 158 13.72 -3.15 17.13
C HIS A 158 14.73 -3.86 16.22
N ALA A 159 14.82 -5.19 16.30
CA ALA A 159 15.72 -5.97 15.45
C ALA A 159 15.38 -5.81 13.96
N VAL A 160 14.08 -5.79 13.60
CA VAL A 160 13.63 -5.57 12.24
C VAL A 160 13.97 -4.16 11.74
N VAL A 161 13.78 -3.13 12.58
CA VAL A 161 14.15 -1.75 12.24
C VAL A 161 15.66 -1.63 12.00
N GLU A 162 16.47 -2.17 12.91
CA GLU A 162 17.93 -2.09 12.78
C GLU A 162 18.44 -2.82 11.53
N ALA A 163 17.88 -3.99 11.23
CA ALA A 163 18.26 -4.77 10.06
C ALA A 163 17.85 -4.10 8.72
N ALA A 164 16.72 -3.39 8.70
CA ALA A 164 16.14 -2.89 7.46
C ALA A 164 16.37 -1.38 7.22
N ALA A 165 16.62 -0.61 8.28
CA ALA A 165 16.74 0.85 8.26
C ALA A 165 17.89 1.35 9.18
N GLY A 166 18.85 0.50 9.53
CA GLY A 166 19.93 0.84 10.47
C GLY A 166 20.73 2.07 10.07
N ASP A 167 20.89 2.33 8.78
CA ASP A 167 21.61 3.47 8.21
C ASP A 167 20.72 4.70 7.93
N GLU A 168 19.38 4.60 8.12
CA GLU A 168 18.46 5.71 7.92
C GLU A 168 18.46 6.70 9.09
N ASP A 169 17.88 7.88 8.89
CA ASP A 169 17.78 8.86 9.97
C ASP A 169 16.80 8.43 11.08
N ALA A 170 16.93 9.05 12.25
CA ALA A 170 16.16 8.68 13.43
C ALA A 170 14.65 8.82 13.21
N ILE A 171 14.18 9.79 12.43
CA ILE A 171 12.75 10.00 12.16
C ILE A 171 12.19 8.80 11.40
N LEU A 172 12.90 8.32 10.38
CA LEU A 172 12.47 7.16 9.60
C LEU A 172 12.51 5.86 10.42
N LYS A 173 13.50 5.69 11.30
CA LYS A 173 13.55 4.55 12.21
C LYS A 173 12.37 4.54 13.19
N ASP A 174 12.07 5.69 13.79
CA ASP A 174 10.95 5.85 14.72
C ASP A 174 9.60 5.62 14.01
N ASP A 175 9.42 6.16 12.81
CA ASP A 175 8.23 5.93 12.01
C ASP A 175 8.08 4.46 11.65
N PHE A 176 9.15 3.81 11.20
CA PHE A 176 9.12 2.40 10.86
C PHE A 176 8.83 1.51 12.08
N PHE A 177 9.41 1.82 13.24
CA PHE A 177 9.11 1.13 14.49
C PHE A 177 7.62 1.27 14.86
N ASN A 178 7.06 2.48 14.80
CA ASN A 178 5.65 2.74 15.08
C ASN A 178 4.74 2.00 14.10
N SER A 179 5.08 1.97 12.81
CA SER A 179 4.34 1.23 11.79
C SER A 179 4.33 -0.29 12.07
N LEU A 180 5.45 -0.87 12.54
CA LEU A 180 5.49 -2.27 12.97
C LEU A 180 4.56 -2.53 14.18
N LEU A 181 4.51 -1.60 15.15
CA LEU A 181 3.58 -1.71 16.29
C LEU A 181 2.12 -1.54 15.88
N ALA A 182 1.85 -0.74 14.85
CA ALA A 182 0.52 -0.49 14.31
C ALA A 182 0.04 -1.58 13.34
N ALA A 183 0.95 -2.39 12.82
CA ALA A 183 0.65 -3.46 11.88
C ALA A 183 -0.25 -4.55 12.48
N PHE A 184 -0.96 -5.26 11.61
CA PHE A 184 -1.73 -6.44 11.97
C PHE A 184 -0.85 -7.70 11.87
N THR A 185 -1.13 -8.71 12.66
CA THR A 185 -0.53 -10.03 12.44
C THR A 185 -1.14 -10.70 11.21
N PRO A 186 -0.45 -11.66 10.57
CA PRO A 186 -1.02 -12.39 9.43
C PRO A 186 -2.36 -13.08 9.75
N ASP A 187 -2.55 -13.55 10.99
CA ASP A 187 -3.80 -14.17 11.41
C ASP A 187 -4.92 -13.15 11.54
N GLU A 188 -4.66 -11.97 12.12
CA GLU A 188 -5.62 -10.86 12.16
C GLU A 188 -6.03 -10.41 10.74
N VAL A 189 -5.09 -10.40 9.77
CA VAL A 189 -5.43 -10.10 8.37
C VAL A 189 -6.33 -11.18 7.77
N ARG A 190 -6.07 -12.47 8.03
CA ARG A 190 -6.94 -13.57 7.56
C ARG A 190 -8.36 -13.47 8.15
N GLU A 191 -8.49 -13.12 9.42
CA GLU A 191 -9.80 -12.89 10.07
C GLU A 191 -10.54 -11.71 9.45
N GLN A 192 -9.85 -10.60 9.13
CA GLN A 192 -10.42 -9.46 8.43
C GLN A 192 -10.95 -9.86 7.06
N LEU A 193 -10.16 -10.62 6.29
CA LEU A 193 -10.56 -11.11 4.97
C LEU A 193 -11.78 -12.03 5.06
N ALA A 194 -11.81 -12.95 6.01
CA ALA A 194 -12.96 -13.85 6.23
C ALA A 194 -14.22 -13.04 6.55
N THR A 195 -14.13 -12.05 7.46
CA THR A 195 -15.22 -11.16 7.83
C THR A 195 -15.72 -10.32 6.65
N ALA A 196 -14.81 -9.88 5.78
CA ALA A 196 -15.12 -9.11 4.58
C ALA A 196 -15.67 -9.96 3.43
N GLY A 197 -15.76 -11.30 3.56
CA GLY A 197 -16.15 -12.22 2.49
C GLY A 197 -15.08 -12.35 1.39
N LEU A 198 -13.82 -12.11 1.75
CA LEU A 198 -12.61 -12.22 0.91
C LEU A 198 -11.68 -13.35 1.39
N GLY A 199 -12.16 -14.25 2.25
CA GLY A 199 -11.37 -15.34 2.84
C GLY A 199 -10.80 -16.36 1.83
N HIS A 200 -11.19 -16.28 0.57
CA HIS A 200 -10.63 -17.05 -0.54
C HIS A 200 -9.33 -16.46 -1.11
N LEU A 201 -8.99 -15.21 -0.76
CA LEU A 201 -7.73 -14.60 -1.17
C LEU A 201 -6.55 -15.23 -0.42
N GLU A 202 -5.44 -15.37 -1.12
CA GLU A 202 -4.19 -15.80 -0.53
C GLU A 202 -3.67 -14.73 0.44
N CYS A 203 -3.27 -15.12 1.66
CA CYS A 203 -2.64 -14.26 2.65
C CYS A 203 -1.36 -14.93 3.15
N VAL A 204 -0.21 -14.49 2.65
CA VAL A 204 1.10 -15.14 2.85
C VAL A 204 2.14 -14.15 3.36
N VAL A 205 3.03 -14.63 4.22
CA VAL A 205 4.24 -13.91 4.64
C VAL A 205 5.28 -14.06 3.53
N ILE A 206 5.76 -12.95 3.00
CA ILE A 206 6.69 -12.92 1.86
C ILE A 206 8.10 -12.43 2.22
N SER A 207 8.27 -11.89 3.42
CA SER A 207 9.57 -11.49 3.95
C SER A 207 9.52 -11.44 5.48
N GLU A 208 10.61 -11.09 6.12
CA GLU A 208 10.70 -10.96 7.59
C GLU A 208 9.76 -9.89 8.18
N ARG A 209 9.16 -9.06 7.35
CA ARG A 209 8.29 -7.95 7.79
C ARG A 209 7.05 -7.70 6.93
N HIS A 210 6.88 -8.42 5.80
CA HIS A 210 5.75 -8.16 4.91
C HIS A 210 4.82 -9.35 4.77
N VAL A 211 3.53 -9.06 4.84
CA VAL A 211 2.43 -9.95 4.45
C VAL A 211 1.83 -9.45 3.13
N LEU A 212 1.50 -10.39 2.26
CA LEU A 212 0.85 -10.13 0.97
C LEU A 212 -0.53 -10.78 0.97
N VAL A 213 -1.55 -9.98 0.63
CA VAL A 213 -2.88 -10.46 0.26
C VAL A 213 -3.03 -10.35 -1.24
N THR A 214 -3.31 -11.45 -1.91
CA THR A 214 -3.44 -11.47 -3.37
C THR A 214 -4.44 -12.51 -3.86
N GLY A 215 -5.01 -12.27 -5.02
CA GLY A 215 -5.99 -13.18 -5.63
C GLY A 215 -6.98 -12.43 -6.51
N ARG A 216 -8.08 -13.12 -6.86
CA ARG A 216 -9.18 -12.53 -7.63
C ARG A 216 -10.45 -12.46 -6.80
N ARG A 217 -11.17 -11.36 -6.95
CA ARG A 217 -12.47 -11.18 -6.33
C ARG A 217 -13.52 -12.10 -6.93
#